data_6a1ac5ff1b5cccb1b7a8278245c3cfa4
#
_entry.id   6a1ac5ff1b5cccb1b7a8278245c3cfa4
#
_cell.length_a   1.000
_cell.length_b   1.000
_cell.length_c   1.000
_cell.angle_alpha   90.00
_cell.angle_beta   90.00
_cell.angle_gamma   90.00
#
_symmetry.space_group_name_H-M   'P 1'
#
loop_
_entity.id
_entity.type
_entity.pdbx_description
1 polymer ?
#
loop_
_entity_poly.entity_id
_entity_poly.type
_entity_poly.pdbx_seq_one_letter_code
_entity_poly.pdbx_strand_id
1 'polypeptide(L)'
;NTPEGYVVGRSLVSYASILPSGFRGSLADLGPRDRWLDIGAGEGNAVLDYYGELFDAMHWEGRERRGKKARSVAISIEDRRTHEWYETAARLEPGKIEYLYGKRLSQYAGRDLGQFQLVTDVIGGFSYSQYLSVFMEKVLGFMEVNASFYTLLLDVRTEAKADPDLYSNLVLLTELEAPNGSEVKVCSWLKSISCAQVTCELSTDLKRPIEL
;
A
#
# COMPACT_ATOMS: atom_id res chain seq x y z
N ASN A 1 1.92 -5.12 22.07
CA ASN A 1 2.69 -6.28 21.64
C ASN A 1 2.27 -6.60 20.22
N THR A 2 3.15 -6.33 19.27
CA THR A 2 2.95 -6.77 17.87
C THR A 2 3.09 -8.28 17.86
N PRO A 3 2.13 -9.04 17.31
CA PRO A 3 2.34 -10.46 17.11
C PRO A 3 3.65 -10.68 16.34
N GLU A 4 4.48 -11.60 16.78
CA GLU A 4 5.69 -12.00 16.06
C GLU A 4 5.32 -12.36 14.63
N GLY A 5 6.01 -11.79 13.62
CA GLY A 5 5.76 -12.06 12.21
C GLY A 5 5.15 -10.90 11.39
N TYR A 6 4.69 -9.82 12.02
CA TYR A 6 4.23 -8.65 11.25
C TYR A 6 5.42 -7.76 10.86
N VAL A 7 5.66 -7.61 9.57
CA VAL A 7 6.62 -6.63 9.05
C VAL A 7 5.95 -5.26 9.03
N VAL A 8 6.35 -4.38 9.91
CA VAL A 8 5.77 -3.03 10.07
C VAL A 8 6.62 -1.92 9.46
N GLY A 9 7.88 -2.19 9.18
CA GLY A 9 8.88 -1.21 8.73
C GLY A 9 9.34 -1.45 7.29
N ARG A 10 8.44 -1.61 6.31
CA ARG A 10 8.82 -1.79 4.90
C ARG A 10 9.36 -0.50 4.32
N SER A 11 10.57 -0.58 3.77
CA SER A 11 11.23 0.52 3.07
C SER A 11 10.66 0.72 1.66
N LEU A 12 10.97 1.87 1.04
CA LEU A 12 10.64 2.12 -0.35
C LEU A 12 11.38 1.14 -1.30
N VAL A 13 12.58 0.72 -0.93
CA VAL A 13 13.32 -0.33 -1.66
C VAL A 13 12.54 -1.63 -1.66
N SER A 14 11.95 -2.02 -0.51
CA SER A 14 11.09 -3.19 -0.43
C SER A 14 9.88 -3.05 -1.35
N TYR A 15 9.19 -1.90 -1.34
CA TYR A 15 8.07 -1.65 -2.26
C TYR A 15 8.48 -1.80 -3.72
N ALA A 16 9.61 -1.21 -4.09
CA ALA A 16 10.13 -1.27 -5.45
C ALA A 16 10.57 -2.66 -5.91
N SER A 17 10.92 -3.53 -4.98
CA SER A 17 11.33 -4.92 -5.30
C SER A 17 10.13 -5.87 -5.44
N ILE A 18 9.04 -5.62 -4.73
CA ILE A 18 7.88 -6.52 -4.67
C ILE A 18 6.70 -6.07 -5.51
N LEU A 19 6.55 -4.77 -5.77
CA LEU A 19 5.50 -4.24 -6.64
C LEU A 19 5.90 -4.33 -8.11
N PRO A 20 4.92 -4.39 -9.04
CA PRO A 20 5.17 -4.34 -10.47
C PRO A 20 6.06 -3.16 -10.87
N SER A 21 6.87 -3.32 -11.90
CA SER A 21 7.84 -2.29 -12.36
C SER A 21 7.20 -0.93 -12.65
N GLY A 22 5.93 -0.90 -13.06
CA GLY A 22 5.15 0.32 -13.25
C GLY A 22 5.05 1.21 -12.02
N PHE A 23 5.14 0.65 -10.80
CA PHE A 23 5.12 1.42 -9.55
C PHE A 23 6.23 2.49 -9.52
N ARG A 24 7.45 2.12 -9.91
CA ARG A 24 8.58 3.06 -9.92
C ARG A 24 8.30 4.25 -10.85
N GLY A 25 7.75 3.97 -12.04
CA GLY A 25 7.38 5.00 -12.99
C GLY A 25 6.30 5.94 -12.41
N SER A 26 5.22 5.38 -11.87
CA SER A 26 4.14 6.15 -11.26
C SER A 26 4.63 7.03 -10.11
N LEU A 27 5.54 6.52 -9.27
CA LEU A 27 6.11 7.28 -8.17
C LEU A 27 7.04 8.40 -8.66
N ALA A 28 7.86 8.14 -9.69
CA ALA A 28 8.77 9.12 -10.27
C ALA A 28 8.04 10.25 -11.03
N ASP A 29 6.88 9.96 -11.59
CA ASP A 29 6.07 10.90 -12.36
C ASP A 29 5.23 11.86 -11.49
N LEU A 30 5.13 11.63 -10.18
CA LEU A 30 4.40 12.51 -9.26
C LEU A 30 4.98 13.92 -9.26
N GLY A 31 4.13 14.91 -9.43
CA GLY A 31 4.46 16.32 -9.43
C GLY A 31 4.10 17.04 -8.11
N PRO A 32 4.36 18.36 -8.05
CA PRO A 32 4.16 19.15 -6.82
C PRO A 32 2.70 19.21 -6.32
N ARG A 33 1.74 18.99 -7.19
CA ARG A 33 0.31 19.01 -6.88
C ARG A 33 -0.26 17.63 -6.64
N ASP A 34 0.51 16.60 -6.96
CA ASP A 34 0.09 15.21 -6.83
C ASP A 34 0.19 14.74 -5.38
N ARG A 35 -0.52 13.65 -5.10
CA ARG A 35 -0.61 13.07 -3.76
C ARG A 35 -0.46 11.56 -3.84
N TRP A 36 0.28 11.02 -2.90
CA TRP A 36 0.43 9.60 -2.69
C TRP A 36 -0.23 9.17 -1.39
N LEU A 37 -1.08 8.15 -1.44
CA LEU A 37 -1.69 7.48 -0.29
C LEU A 37 -1.05 6.12 -0.10
N ASP A 38 -0.50 5.86 1.10
CA ASP A 38 0.04 4.56 1.49
C ASP A 38 -0.84 3.94 2.58
N ILE A 39 -1.54 2.85 2.23
CA ILE A 39 -2.50 2.16 3.09
C ILE A 39 -1.81 1.00 3.78
N GLY A 40 -1.96 0.90 5.11
CA GLY A 40 -1.25 -0.11 5.89
C GLY A 40 0.24 0.18 6.00
N ALA A 41 0.60 1.47 6.06
CA ALA A 41 1.97 1.97 6.00
C ALA A 41 2.88 1.51 7.15
N GLY A 42 2.34 0.89 8.20
CA GLY A 42 3.12 0.47 9.38
C GLY A 42 3.85 1.65 10.01
N GLU A 43 5.17 1.60 10.09
CA GLU A 43 6.02 2.70 10.57
C GLU A 43 6.14 3.87 9.58
N GLY A 44 5.65 3.70 8.35
CA GLY A 44 5.70 4.71 7.31
C GLY A 44 7.06 4.86 6.62
N ASN A 45 7.94 3.87 6.73
CA ASN A 45 9.30 3.94 6.20
C ASN A 45 9.34 4.16 4.69
N ALA A 46 8.43 3.55 3.91
CA ALA A 46 8.38 3.80 2.47
C ALA A 46 8.11 5.28 2.13
N VAL A 47 7.26 5.93 2.93
CA VAL A 47 6.95 7.36 2.77
C VAL A 47 8.13 8.22 3.23
N LEU A 48 8.82 7.85 4.31
CA LEU A 48 10.04 8.54 4.75
C LEU A 48 11.15 8.47 3.71
N ASP A 49 11.41 7.28 3.17
CA ASP A 49 12.44 7.05 2.14
C ASP A 49 12.17 7.88 0.88
N TYR A 50 10.90 8.10 0.54
CA TYR A 50 10.50 8.92 -0.60
C TYR A 50 11.02 10.36 -0.51
N TYR A 51 11.11 10.90 0.69
CA TYR A 51 11.69 12.22 0.93
C TYR A 51 13.18 12.19 1.26
N GLY A 52 13.74 11.00 1.47
CA GLY A 52 15.14 10.81 1.82
C GLY A 52 16.09 10.86 0.63
N GLU A 53 17.39 10.87 0.93
CA GLU A 53 18.47 10.84 -0.07
C GLU A 53 18.51 9.52 -0.85
N LEU A 54 18.04 8.41 -0.24
CA LEU A 54 18.02 7.10 -0.89
C LEU A 54 17.16 7.10 -2.15
N PHE A 55 15.98 7.72 -2.10
CA PHE A 55 15.14 7.91 -3.28
C PHE A 55 15.87 8.71 -4.36
N ASP A 56 16.68 9.66 -3.94
CA ASP A 56 17.48 10.50 -4.81
C ASP A 56 18.62 9.77 -5.49
N ALA A 57 19.29 8.86 -4.81
CA ALA A 57 20.42 8.09 -5.34
C ALA A 57 19.98 6.95 -6.26
N MET A 58 18.77 6.46 -6.12
CA MET A 58 18.25 5.31 -6.86
C MET A 58 17.87 5.64 -8.31
N HIS A 59 18.44 6.55 -9.01
CA HIS A 59 18.21 6.87 -10.45
C HIS A 59 17.08 6.07 -11.10
N TRP A 60 15.87 6.32 -10.67
CA TRP A 60 14.72 5.53 -11.06
C TRP A 60 14.48 5.71 -12.56
N GLU A 61 15.02 4.77 -13.35
CA GLU A 61 14.84 4.70 -14.80
C GLU A 61 15.29 5.96 -15.57
N GLY A 62 16.30 6.70 -15.08
CA GLY A 62 16.79 7.90 -15.76
C GLY A 62 15.82 9.07 -15.80
N ARG A 63 14.73 9.00 -15.08
CA ARG A 63 13.74 10.07 -15.00
C ARG A 63 14.13 11.13 -13.99
N GLU A 64 13.92 12.38 -14.38
CA GLU A 64 14.12 13.51 -13.49
C GLU A 64 13.17 13.42 -12.29
N ARG A 65 13.70 13.61 -11.08
CA ARG A 65 12.93 13.44 -9.85
C ARG A 65 11.91 14.55 -9.66
N ARG A 66 10.68 14.22 -9.91
CA ARG A 66 9.54 15.08 -9.56
C ARG A 66 8.93 14.69 -8.22
N GLY A 67 9.09 13.42 -7.83
CA GLY A 67 8.40 12.80 -6.72
C GLY A 67 8.62 13.43 -5.36
N LYS A 68 9.80 13.94 -5.04
CA LYS A 68 10.05 14.65 -3.78
C LYS A 68 9.10 15.83 -3.51
N LYS A 69 8.44 16.33 -4.54
CA LYS A 69 7.54 17.48 -4.44
C LYS A 69 6.10 17.08 -4.15
N ALA A 70 5.71 15.84 -4.38
CA ALA A 70 4.36 15.38 -4.07
C ALA A 70 4.10 15.38 -2.55
N ARG A 71 2.84 15.39 -2.17
CA ARG A 71 2.40 15.20 -0.79
C ARG A 71 2.11 13.74 -0.55
N SER A 72 2.38 13.25 0.65
CA SER A 72 2.12 11.86 1.00
C SER A 72 1.31 11.73 2.28
N VAL A 73 0.39 10.77 2.28
CA VAL A 73 -0.43 10.40 3.43
C VAL A 73 -0.22 8.93 3.71
N ALA A 74 0.29 8.62 4.89
CA ALA A 74 0.41 7.26 5.41
C ALA A 74 -0.78 6.94 6.31
N ILE A 75 -1.43 5.80 6.12
CA ILE A 75 -2.52 5.33 6.98
C ILE A 75 -2.10 4.04 7.68
N SER A 76 -2.27 3.98 8.99
CA SER A 76 -2.09 2.79 9.81
C SER A 76 -3.24 2.62 10.80
N ILE A 77 -3.47 1.40 11.27
CA ILE A 77 -4.45 1.14 12.33
C ILE A 77 -3.96 1.68 13.68
N GLU A 78 -2.66 1.59 13.92
CA GLU A 78 -2.02 2.03 15.15
C GLU A 78 -1.01 3.14 14.86
N ASP A 79 -0.74 3.98 15.84
CA ASP A 79 0.40 4.91 15.77
C ASP A 79 1.70 4.12 15.93
N ARG A 80 2.43 3.98 14.83
CA ARG A 80 3.71 3.29 14.77
C ARG A 80 4.84 4.21 14.34
N ARG A 81 4.61 5.53 14.41
CA ARG A 81 5.63 6.50 14.07
C ARG A 81 6.85 6.35 14.97
N THR A 82 8.00 6.29 14.34
CA THR A 82 9.30 6.24 15.00
C THR A 82 9.84 7.64 15.27
N HIS A 83 10.94 7.74 16.01
CA HIS A 83 11.64 9.02 16.20
C HIS A 83 12.06 9.62 14.86
N GLU A 84 12.52 8.80 13.93
CA GLU A 84 12.90 9.18 12.56
C GLU A 84 11.74 9.81 11.79
N TRP A 85 10.50 9.30 11.97
CA TRP A 85 9.33 9.93 11.39
C TRP A 85 9.21 11.40 11.81
N TYR A 86 9.30 11.67 13.11
CA TYR A 86 9.15 13.03 13.64
C TYR A 86 10.28 13.95 13.17
N GLU A 87 11.52 13.47 13.15
CA GLU A 87 12.66 14.23 12.65
C GLU A 87 12.54 14.56 11.17
N THR A 88 12.10 13.60 10.35
CA THR A 88 11.92 13.81 8.92
C THR A 88 10.75 14.76 8.65
N ALA A 89 9.62 14.57 9.31
CA ALA A 89 8.46 15.44 9.16
C ALA A 89 8.77 16.89 9.55
N ALA A 90 9.58 17.09 10.59
CA ALA A 90 9.98 18.43 11.04
C ALA A 90 10.89 19.19 10.04
N ARG A 91 11.59 18.46 9.15
CA ARG A 91 12.46 19.06 8.11
C ARG A 91 11.70 19.40 6.83
N LEU A 92 10.49 18.87 6.66
CA LEU A 92 9.67 19.10 5.47
C LEU A 92 8.73 20.30 5.64
N GLU A 93 8.24 20.80 4.53
CA GLU A 93 7.19 21.83 4.55
C GLU A 93 5.93 21.30 5.25
N PRO A 94 5.23 22.10 6.04
CA PRO A 94 3.98 21.70 6.69
C PRO A 94 2.97 21.09 5.71
N GLY A 95 2.40 19.95 6.06
CA GLY A 95 1.45 19.22 5.21
C GLY A 95 2.06 18.49 4.03
N LYS A 96 3.40 18.37 3.98
CA LYS A 96 4.09 17.60 2.94
C LYS A 96 3.96 16.10 3.19
N ILE A 97 4.04 15.71 4.44
CA ILE A 97 3.88 14.34 4.93
C ILE A 97 2.84 14.33 6.04
N GLU A 98 1.92 13.38 5.99
CA GLU A 98 0.88 13.20 6.99
C GLU A 98 0.80 11.73 7.41
N TYR A 99 0.56 11.47 8.67
CA TYR A 99 0.35 10.12 9.19
C TYR A 99 -0.96 10.05 9.97
N LEU A 100 -1.88 9.22 9.49
CA LEU A 100 -3.19 9.02 10.05
C LEU A 100 -3.29 7.64 10.69
N TYR A 101 -3.85 7.56 11.88
CA TYR A 101 -4.00 6.29 12.60
C TYR A 101 -5.32 6.21 13.38
N GLY A 102 -5.61 5.02 13.91
CA GLY A 102 -6.80 4.78 14.75
C GLY A 102 -8.08 4.53 13.96
N LYS A 103 -8.02 4.53 12.61
CA LYS A 103 -9.18 4.28 11.75
C LYS A 103 -8.84 3.32 10.62
N ARG A 104 -9.78 2.48 10.25
CA ARG A 104 -9.73 1.69 9.02
C ARG A 104 -10.04 2.58 7.83
N LEU A 105 -9.56 2.23 6.63
CA LEU A 105 -9.83 2.99 5.40
C LEU A 105 -11.33 3.24 5.18
N SER A 106 -12.19 2.26 5.49
CA SER A 106 -13.65 2.40 5.36
C SER A 106 -14.27 3.52 6.19
N GLN A 107 -13.58 3.98 7.23
CA GLN A 107 -14.06 5.02 8.14
C GLN A 107 -13.69 6.45 7.71
N TYR A 108 -12.88 6.58 6.67
CA TYR A 108 -12.57 7.89 6.08
C TYR A 108 -13.58 8.23 4.99
N ALA A 109 -14.01 9.50 4.94
CA ALA A 109 -14.80 10.02 3.83
C ALA A 109 -13.89 10.70 2.79
N GLY A 110 -14.35 10.77 1.54
CA GLY A 110 -13.61 11.47 0.48
C GLY A 110 -13.24 12.91 0.81
N ARG A 111 -14.12 13.61 1.54
CA ARG A 111 -13.86 14.97 2.04
C ARG A 111 -12.73 15.06 3.08
N ASP A 112 -12.42 13.95 3.77
CA ASP A 112 -11.40 13.93 4.83
C ASP A 112 -10.00 13.76 4.25
N LEU A 113 -9.89 12.94 3.19
CA LEU A 113 -8.60 12.60 2.57
C LEU A 113 -8.36 13.32 1.24
N GLY A 114 -9.43 13.64 0.48
CA GLY A 114 -9.32 14.12 -0.90
C GLY A 114 -8.96 12.99 -1.87
N GLN A 115 -8.37 13.33 -3.01
CA GLN A 115 -8.01 12.38 -4.06
C GLN A 115 -6.50 12.27 -4.24
N PHE A 116 -6.05 11.15 -4.84
CA PHE A 116 -4.65 10.78 -4.97
C PHE A 116 -4.34 10.29 -6.38
N GLN A 117 -3.15 10.60 -6.88
CA GLN A 117 -2.61 10.14 -8.15
C GLN A 117 -1.94 8.77 -8.02
N LEU A 118 -1.45 8.45 -6.82
CA LEU A 118 -0.87 7.15 -6.52
C LEU A 118 -1.45 6.63 -5.20
N VAL A 119 -1.85 5.36 -5.20
CA VAL A 119 -2.27 4.64 -3.98
C VAL A 119 -1.46 3.35 -3.89
N THR A 120 -0.95 3.03 -2.71
CA THR A 120 -0.26 1.77 -2.42
C THR A 120 -0.89 1.07 -1.24
N ASP A 121 -0.90 -0.26 -1.29
CA ASP A 121 -1.30 -1.15 -0.20
C ASP A 121 -0.45 -2.42 -0.26
N VAL A 122 0.65 -2.43 0.46
CA VAL A 122 1.61 -3.53 0.44
C VAL A 122 1.41 -4.42 1.67
N ILE A 123 0.66 -5.51 1.50
CA ILE A 123 0.25 -6.40 2.57
C ILE A 123 -0.42 -5.59 3.70
N GLY A 124 -1.24 -4.65 3.29
CA GLY A 124 -1.93 -3.72 4.19
C GLY A 124 -3.43 -4.02 4.26
N GLY A 125 -4.24 -2.96 4.20
CA GLY A 125 -5.68 -3.04 4.41
C GLY A 125 -6.42 -3.99 3.47
N PHE A 126 -5.97 -4.13 2.23
CA PHE A 126 -6.56 -5.05 1.24
C PHE A 126 -6.39 -6.51 1.67
N SER A 127 -5.19 -6.88 2.14
CA SER A 127 -4.90 -8.25 2.62
C SER A 127 -5.67 -8.62 3.90
N TYR A 128 -6.07 -7.65 4.71
CA TYR A 128 -6.77 -7.85 5.98
C TYR A 128 -8.25 -7.48 5.93
N SER A 129 -8.81 -7.21 4.76
CA SER A 129 -10.21 -6.85 4.62
C SER A 129 -11.09 -8.08 4.38
N GLN A 130 -12.15 -8.23 5.17
CA GLN A 130 -13.19 -9.22 4.94
C GLN A 130 -14.18 -8.79 3.84
N TYR A 131 -14.23 -7.50 3.53
CA TYR A 131 -15.16 -6.90 2.58
C TYR A 131 -14.40 -6.20 1.47
N LEU A 132 -13.81 -6.98 0.56
CA LEU A 132 -12.96 -6.47 -0.51
C LEU A 132 -13.69 -5.49 -1.44
N SER A 133 -14.98 -5.69 -1.69
CA SER A 133 -15.78 -4.77 -2.51
C SER A 133 -15.88 -3.38 -1.87
N VAL A 134 -16.14 -3.32 -0.57
CA VAL A 134 -16.19 -2.07 0.20
C VAL A 134 -14.82 -1.40 0.24
N PHE A 135 -13.77 -2.20 0.41
CA PHE A 135 -12.40 -1.68 0.39
C PHE A 135 -12.05 -1.07 -0.97
N MET A 136 -12.34 -1.79 -2.07
CA MET A 136 -12.07 -1.29 -3.42
C MET A 136 -12.91 -0.09 -3.79
N GLU A 137 -14.18 -0.03 -3.38
CA GLU A 137 -15.01 1.16 -3.55
C GLU A 137 -14.36 2.39 -2.89
N LYS A 138 -13.83 2.21 -1.67
CA LYS A 138 -13.11 3.28 -0.98
C LYS A 138 -11.82 3.68 -1.69
N VAL A 139 -11.00 2.71 -2.11
CA VAL A 139 -9.77 2.98 -2.86
C VAL A 139 -10.09 3.77 -4.12
N LEU A 140 -11.03 3.29 -4.93
CA LEU A 140 -11.44 3.96 -6.16
C LEU A 140 -12.00 5.37 -5.90
N GLY A 141 -12.76 5.55 -4.80
CA GLY A 141 -13.27 6.86 -4.38
C GLY A 141 -12.20 7.86 -3.96
N PHE A 142 -11.01 7.38 -3.56
CA PHE A 142 -9.86 8.22 -3.24
C PHE A 142 -8.90 8.42 -4.43
N MET A 143 -9.12 7.75 -5.55
CA MET A 143 -8.26 7.89 -6.73
C MET A 143 -8.75 8.99 -7.66
N GLU A 144 -7.82 9.79 -8.16
CA GLU A 144 -8.04 10.66 -9.31
C GLU A 144 -8.26 9.84 -10.59
N VAL A 145 -8.82 10.47 -11.60
CA VAL A 145 -8.90 9.84 -12.93
C VAL A 145 -7.49 9.61 -13.47
N ASN A 146 -7.24 8.41 -13.96
CA ASN A 146 -5.92 7.93 -14.40
C ASN A 146 -4.88 7.75 -13.27
N ALA A 147 -5.31 7.75 -12.02
CA ALA A 147 -4.44 7.38 -10.91
C ALA A 147 -4.08 5.89 -10.95
N SER A 148 -2.98 5.53 -10.30
CA SER A 148 -2.51 4.16 -10.18
C SER A 148 -2.72 3.62 -8.77
N PHE A 149 -3.18 2.37 -8.66
CA PHE A 149 -3.23 1.62 -7.42
C PHE A 149 -2.34 0.38 -7.53
N TYR A 150 -1.42 0.23 -6.60
CA TYR A 150 -0.54 -0.94 -6.50
C TYR A 150 -0.77 -1.64 -5.19
N THR A 151 -1.04 -2.93 -5.25
CA THR A 151 -1.22 -3.77 -4.07
C THR A 151 -0.49 -5.08 -4.21
N LEU A 152 -0.05 -5.62 -3.10
CA LEU A 152 0.44 -6.98 -2.98
C LEU A 152 -0.49 -7.76 -2.07
N LEU A 153 -1.06 -8.84 -2.60
CA LEU A 153 -1.82 -9.81 -1.84
C LEU A 153 -0.92 -10.98 -1.46
N LEU A 154 -0.89 -11.32 -0.19
CA LEU A 154 -0.38 -12.61 0.25
C LEU A 154 -1.48 -13.66 0.12
N ASP A 155 -1.12 -14.83 -0.41
CA ASP A 155 -1.94 -16.02 -0.24
C ASP A 155 -1.72 -16.60 1.17
N VAL A 156 -2.38 -16.00 2.13
CA VAL A 156 -2.24 -16.35 3.54
C VAL A 156 -2.89 -17.70 3.88
N ARG A 157 -3.76 -18.24 3.01
CA ARG A 157 -4.25 -19.61 3.21
C ARG A 157 -3.11 -20.62 3.20
N THR A 158 -2.13 -20.45 2.33
CA THR A 158 -0.96 -21.33 2.27
C THR A 158 -0.08 -21.15 3.51
N GLU A 159 0.12 -19.92 3.95
CA GLU A 159 0.92 -19.60 5.13
C GLU A 159 0.18 -19.91 6.44
N ALA A 160 -1.12 -19.66 6.53
CA ALA A 160 -1.94 -20.03 7.69
C ALA A 160 -1.99 -21.55 7.92
N LYS A 161 -1.88 -22.36 6.86
CA LYS A 161 -1.72 -23.82 7.00
C LYS A 161 -0.34 -24.21 7.52
N ALA A 162 0.68 -23.42 7.23
CA ALA A 162 2.04 -23.67 7.70
C ALA A 162 2.23 -23.23 9.17
N ASP A 163 1.54 -22.15 9.59
CA ASP A 163 1.56 -21.65 10.97
C ASP A 163 0.18 -21.14 11.41
N PRO A 164 -0.70 -22.04 11.88
CA PRO A 164 -2.05 -21.69 12.28
C PRO A 164 -2.12 -20.74 13.49
N ASP A 165 -1.13 -20.75 14.35
CA ASP A 165 -1.12 -19.90 15.56
C ASP A 165 -0.82 -18.44 15.22
N LEU A 166 0.05 -18.21 14.22
CA LEU A 166 0.39 -16.87 13.75
C LEU A 166 -0.78 -16.20 13.03
N TYR A 167 -1.57 -16.98 12.30
CA TYR A 167 -2.62 -16.50 11.42
C TYR A 167 -4.05 -16.83 11.88
N SER A 168 -4.22 -17.39 13.08
CA SER A 168 -5.51 -17.87 13.59
C SER A 168 -6.65 -16.83 13.60
N ASN A 169 -6.31 -15.54 13.64
CA ASN A 169 -7.26 -14.42 13.63
C ASN A 169 -7.33 -13.68 12.29
N LEU A 170 -6.63 -14.16 11.26
CA LEU A 170 -6.53 -13.50 9.95
C LEU A 170 -7.43 -14.23 8.95
N VAL A 171 -8.58 -13.63 8.64
CA VAL A 171 -9.41 -14.07 7.52
C VAL A 171 -8.89 -13.38 6.27
N LEU A 172 -8.03 -14.09 5.53
CA LEU A 172 -7.44 -13.57 4.30
C LEU A 172 -8.10 -14.24 3.12
N LEU A 173 -8.71 -13.43 2.29
CA LEU A 173 -9.49 -13.87 1.14
C LEU A 173 -8.67 -13.56 -0.12
N THR A 174 -7.97 -14.56 -0.64
CA THR A 174 -7.49 -14.55 -2.03
C THR A 174 -8.60 -14.95 -2.99
N GLU A 175 -9.68 -15.51 -2.46
CA GLU A 175 -10.88 -15.92 -3.17
C GLU A 175 -12.09 -15.31 -2.50
N LEU A 176 -13.02 -14.82 -3.32
CA LEU A 176 -14.30 -14.30 -2.90
C LEU A 176 -15.34 -15.41 -3.07
N GLU A 177 -16.19 -15.61 -2.08
CA GLU A 177 -17.38 -16.41 -2.24
C GLU A 177 -18.47 -15.56 -2.89
N ALA A 178 -18.89 -15.93 -4.09
CA ALA A 178 -20.03 -15.31 -4.74
C ALA A 178 -21.34 -15.73 -4.06
N PRO A 179 -22.45 -14.97 -4.23
CA PRO A 179 -23.74 -15.31 -3.62
C PRO A 179 -24.29 -16.71 -3.94
N ASN A 180 -23.82 -17.32 -5.01
CA ASN A 180 -24.17 -18.70 -5.41
C ASN A 180 -23.22 -19.77 -4.82
N GLY A 181 -22.34 -19.40 -3.92
CA GLY A 181 -21.36 -20.31 -3.29
C GLY A 181 -20.15 -20.65 -4.18
N SER A 182 -20.01 -20.05 -5.37
CA SER A 182 -18.83 -20.26 -6.20
C SER A 182 -17.64 -19.42 -5.71
N GLU A 183 -16.44 -19.96 -5.85
CA GLU A 183 -15.21 -19.21 -5.55
C GLU A 183 -14.81 -18.35 -6.75
N VAL A 184 -14.53 -17.07 -6.52
CA VAL A 184 -14.03 -16.12 -7.51
C VAL A 184 -12.62 -15.71 -7.13
N LYS A 185 -11.66 -15.91 -8.03
CA LYS A 185 -10.29 -15.43 -7.81
C LYS A 185 -10.25 -13.91 -7.79
N VAL A 186 -9.57 -13.33 -6.82
CA VAL A 186 -9.49 -11.88 -6.61
C VAL A 186 -9.04 -11.14 -7.87
N CYS A 187 -8.04 -11.63 -8.58
CA CYS A 187 -7.60 -11.01 -9.82
C CYS A 187 -8.70 -10.98 -10.89
N SER A 188 -9.46 -12.07 -11.06
CA SER A 188 -10.54 -12.14 -12.02
C SER A 188 -11.67 -11.18 -11.66
N TRP A 189 -11.97 -11.06 -10.38
CA TRP A 189 -12.94 -10.10 -9.88
C TRP A 189 -12.49 -8.66 -10.10
N LEU A 190 -11.24 -8.31 -9.77
CA LEU A 190 -10.70 -6.97 -10.01
C LEU A 190 -10.77 -6.60 -11.50
N LYS A 191 -10.45 -7.53 -12.40
CA LYS A 191 -10.57 -7.33 -13.86
C LYS A 191 -12.01 -7.09 -14.35
N SER A 192 -13.01 -7.44 -13.56
CA SER A 192 -14.41 -7.16 -13.88
C SER A 192 -14.87 -5.74 -13.55
N ILE A 193 -14.04 -4.95 -12.86
CA ILE A 193 -14.32 -3.55 -12.52
C ILE A 193 -14.20 -2.70 -13.79
N SER A 194 -15.33 -2.23 -14.31
CA SER A 194 -15.40 -1.56 -15.63
C SER A 194 -14.68 -0.21 -15.71
N CYS A 195 -14.47 0.46 -14.56
CA CYS A 195 -13.79 1.76 -14.50
C CYS A 195 -12.29 1.64 -14.25
N ALA A 196 -11.72 0.43 -14.20
CA ALA A 196 -10.31 0.20 -13.91
C ALA A 196 -9.67 -0.72 -14.96
N GLN A 197 -8.41 -0.43 -15.30
CA GLN A 197 -7.58 -1.36 -16.06
C GLN A 197 -6.71 -2.12 -15.06
N VAL A 198 -6.85 -3.45 -15.01
CA VAL A 198 -6.19 -4.29 -13.99
C VAL A 198 -5.20 -5.25 -14.63
N THR A 199 -3.96 -5.22 -14.14
CA THR A 199 -2.91 -6.18 -14.45
C THR A 199 -2.58 -6.96 -13.17
N CYS A 200 -2.45 -8.28 -13.28
CA CYS A 200 -2.04 -9.14 -12.16
C CYS A 200 -0.80 -9.91 -12.56
N GLU A 201 0.17 -9.91 -11.68
CA GLU A 201 1.42 -10.64 -11.83
C GLU A 201 1.59 -11.59 -10.63
N LEU A 202 2.15 -12.77 -10.87
CA LEU A 202 2.57 -13.66 -9.80
C LEU A 202 3.94 -13.21 -9.35
N SER A 203 4.07 -12.76 -8.10
CA SER A 203 5.38 -12.48 -7.54
C SER A 203 6.08 -13.81 -7.23
N THR A 204 7.15 -14.09 -7.95
CA THR A 204 8.02 -15.26 -7.72
C THR A 204 9.04 -15.02 -6.61
N ASP A 205 9.27 -13.77 -6.24
CA ASP A 205 10.34 -13.38 -5.31
C ASP A 205 9.98 -13.51 -3.83
N LEU A 206 8.70 -13.68 -3.49
CA LEU A 206 8.24 -13.91 -2.12
C LEU A 206 8.62 -15.27 -1.55
N LYS A 207 9.23 -16.16 -2.34
CA LYS A 207 9.78 -17.44 -1.87
C LYS A 207 11.11 -17.31 -1.12
N ARG A 208 11.73 -16.13 -1.10
CA ARG A 208 12.90 -15.85 -0.26
C ARG A 208 12.42 -15.12 0.98
N PRO A 209 12.68 -15.63 2.19
CA PRO A 209 12.56 -14.82 3.38
C PRO A 209 13.41 -13.57 3.12
N ILE A 210 12.83 -12.39 3.27
CA ILE A 210 13.60 -11.15 3.28
C ILE A 210 14.37 -11.20 4.59
N GLU A 211 15.58 -11.74 4.54
CA GLU A 211 16.54 -11.52 5.61
C GLU A 211 16.84 -10.02 5.62
N LEU A 212 16.36 -9.37 6.66
CA LEU A 212 16.68 -8.00 7.02
C LEU A 212 18.05 -7.94 7.66
#